data_4e0e8416a5ef61f7d972e9c63c44da22
#
_entry.id   4e0e8416a5ef61f7d972e9c63c44da22
#
_cell.length_a   1.000
_cell.length_b   1.000
_cell.length_c   1.000
_cell.angle_alpha   90.00
_cell.angle_beta   90.00
_cell.angle_gamma   90.00
#
_symmetry.space_group_name_H-M   'P 1'
#
loop_
_entity.id
_entity.type
_entity.pdbx_description
1 polymer ?
#
loop_
_entity_poly.entity_id
_entity_poly.type
_entity_poly.pdbx_seq_one_letter_code
_entity_poly.pdbx_strand_id
1 'polypeptide(L)'
;MKPPRSGISPAQAYELIRRIPVNRSTATSAGRVAATSVARRLPFPLRAPTTPDSIEPPKAKNNLGADYDTEWARRYPARVARVLLLQGIVKPMVAALASPTINGLDRLEDLDGPVIFAANHHSHLDTPLVLSSIPEPWRHHMFIVAAADYFFGNRVTAPLSALVIGAIPMERNKVGRKSADDAAELLDDGWSMLIFPEGGRSADGWGQPFRPGAAYLALRCGVPVVPIHVEGTGRILRKGRSMPTPSPTTITFGRPLHPTEREDSRRFGARIESEVAALADEDATDWYQARVRAHAGTSPSLQGPELGAWRRTWALGDRGPKRRRTRTSSWPDLG
;
A
#
# COMPACT_ATOMS: atom_id res chain seq x y z
N MET A 1 47.20 -21.46 -37.70
CA MET A 1 47.50 -21.12 -36.31
C MET A 1 46.21 -20.70 -35.61
N LYS A 2 45.67 -21.55 -34.71
CA LYS A 2 44.47 -21.23 -33.91
C LYS A 2 44.90 -20.51 -32.60
N PRO A 3 44.21 -19.44 -32.17
CA PRO A 3 44.53 -18.81 -30.89
C PRO A 3 44.06 -19.69 -29.72
N PRO A 4 44.76 -19.64 -28.53
CA PRO A 4 44.42 -20.46 -27.40
C PRO A 4 43.13 -19.98 -26.71
N ARG A 5 42.23 -20.94 -26.43
CA ARG A 5 41.03 -20.75 -25.60
C ARG A 5 41.48 -20.85 -24.12
N SER A 6 41.60 -19.71 -23.44
CA SER A 6 41.74 -19.67 -21.97
C SER A 6 40.39 -19.24 -21.36
N GLY A 7 39.48 -20.18 -21.25
CA GLY A 7 38.26 -20.00 -20.47
C GLY A 7 38.42 -20.58 -19.08
N ILE A 8 38.21 -19.78 -18.03
CA ILE A 8 38.13 -20.25 -16.66
C ILE A 8 36.93 -21.21 -16.56
N SER A 9 37.14 -22.42 -16.05
CA SER A 9 36.06 -23.39 -15.86
C SER A 9 35.06 -22.93 -14.78
N PRO A 10 33.80 -23.36 -14.83
CA PRO A 10 32.81 -23.02 -13.81
C PRO A 10 33.23 -23.39 -12.38
N ALA A 11 34.01 -24.45 -12.21
CA ALA A 11 34.56 -24.87 -10.94
C ALA A 11 35.61 -23.89 -10.37
N GLN A 12 36.45 -23.33 -11.24
CA GLN A 12 37.42 -22.30 -10.86
C GLN A 12 36.76 -20.97 -10.50
N ALA A 13 35.66 -20.61 -11.15
CA ALA A 13 34.88 -19.42 -10.78
C ALA A 13 34.22 -19.58 -9.40
N TYR A 14 33.75 -20.78 -9.07
CA TYR A 14 33.12 -21.08 -7.76
C TYR A 14 34.12 -21.00 -6.63
N GLU A 15 35.36 -21.51 -6.80
CA GLU A 15 36.44 -21.42 -5.81
C GLU A 15 36.92 -19.98 -5.56
N LEU A 16 36.91 -19.12 -6.58
CA LEU A 16 37.24 -17.69 -6.43
C LEU A 16 36.23 -16.93 -5.60
N ILE A 17 34.93 -17.26 -5.78
CA ILE A 17 33.84 -16.63 -5.00
C ILE A 17 33.86 -17.03 -3.54
N ARG A 18 34.25 -18.26 -3.23
CA ARG A 18 34.32 -18.80 -1.87
C ARG A 18 35.43 -18.20 -1.00
N ARG A 19 36.44 -17.58 -1.61
CA ARG A 19 37.61 -16.98 -0.93
C ARG A 19 37.44 -15.50 -0.58
N ILE A 20 36.30 -14.89 -0.84
CA ILE A 20 36.05 -13.50 -0.46
C ILE A 20 35.57 -13.46 1.00
N PRO A 21 36.36 -12.93 1.94
CA PRO A 21 35.92 -12.81 3.33
C PRO A 21 34.85 -11.72 3.42
N VAL A 22 33.60 -12.12 3.66
CA VAL A 22 32.47 -11.20 3.91
C VAL A 22 32.54 -10.77 5.38
N ASN A 23 33.31 -9.74 5.66
CA ASN A 23 33.30 -9.09 6.98
C ASN A 23 32.26 -7.91 6.94
N ARG A 24 31.22 -8.04 7.76
CA ARG A 24 29.99 -7.21 7.71
C ARG A 24 30.10 -5.80 8.33
N SER A 25 31.28 -5.33 8.73
CA SER A 25 31.37 -4.11 9.55
C SER A 25 32.10 -2.90 8.96
N THR A 26 32.62 -2.93 7.74
CA THR A 26 33.26 -1.75 7.13
C THR A 26 33.12 -1.73 5.62
N ALA A 27 31.94 -1.33 5.13
CA ALA A 27 31.76 -0.96 3.74
C ALA A 27 32.26 0.48 3.53
N THR A 28 33.57 0.68 3.56
CA THR A 28 34.22 1.93 3.19
C THR A 28 34.24 2.09 1.67
N SER A 29 34.35 3.34 1.20
CA SER A 29 34.43 3.73 -0.22
C SER A 29 35.47 2.91 -1.03
N ALA A 30 36.51 2.39 -0.39
CA ALA A 30 37.52 1.52 -0.99
C ALA A 30 36.95 0.17 -1.48
N GLY A 31 35.96 -0.41 -0.79
CA GLY A 31 35.30 -1.65 -1.22
C GLY A 31 34.47 -1.49 -2.50
N ARG A 32 33.88 -0.32 -2.72
CA ARG A 32 33.14 -0.02 -3.97
C ARG A 32 34.11 0.15 -5.16
N VAL A 33 35.25 0.77 -4.96
CA VAL A 33 36.26 0.96 -6.00
C VAL A 33 36.87 -0.38 -6.42
N ALA A 34 37.14 -1.29 -5.47
CA ALA A 34 37.65 -2.62 -5.76
C ALA A 34 36.62 -3.48 -6.51
N ALA A 35 35.34 -3.46 -6.12
CA ALA A 35 34.28 -4.21 -6.81
C ALA A 35 34.06 -3.70 -8.26
N THR A 36 34.15 -2.40 -8.49
CA THR A 36 34.02 -1.81 -9.83
C THR A 36 35.24 -2.13 -10.71
N SER A 37 36.44 -2.24 -10.15
CA SER A 37 37.67 -2.61 -10.92
C SER A 37 37.69 -4.08 -11.33
N VAL A 38 37.13 -4.98 -10.52
CA VAL A 38 36.97 -6.40 -10.88
C VAL A 38 35.90 -6.58 -11.95
N ALA A 39 34.76 -5.88 -11.82
CA ALA A 39 33.67 -5.93 -12.82
C ALA A 39 34.10 -5.41 -14.19
N ARG A 40 35.09 -4.48 -14.28
CA ARG A 40 35.66 -3.99 -15.53
C ARG A 40 36.52 -5.01 -16.28
N ARG A 41 36.98 -6.07 -15.62
CA ARG A 41 37.83 -7.11 -16.20
C ARG A 41 37.07 -8.36 -16.68
N LEU A 42 35.75 -8.40 -16.49
CA LEU A 42 34.93 -9.52 -16.96
C LEU A 42 34.73 -9.46 -18.47
N PRO A 43 34.83 -10.61 -19.21
CA PRO A 43 34.57 -10.64 -20.64
C PRO A 43 33.07 -10.48 -20.93
N PHE A 44 32.75 -10.02 -22.16
CA PHE A 44 31.37 -10.06 -22.68
C PHE A 44 30.82 -11.51 -22.62
N PRO A 45 29.57 -11.75 -22.19
CA PRO A 45 28.45 -10.81 -21.96
C PRO A 45 28.31 -10.31 -20.53
N LEU A 46 29.22 -10.59 -19.62
CA LEU A 46 29.14 -10.21 -18.20
C LEU A 46 29.59 -8.78 -17.91
N ARG A 47 30.17 -8.09 -18.91
CA ARG A 47 30.60 -6.69 -18.78
C ARG A 47 29.46 -5.78 -19.20
N ALA A 48 29.11 -4.84 -18.32
CA ALA A 48 28.19 -3.76 -18.70
C ALA A 48 28.77 -2.96 -19.89
N PRO A 49 27.95 -2.53 -20.85
CA PRO A 49 28.42 -1.68 -21.97
C PRO A 49 29.07 -0.43 -21.42
N THR A 50 30.29 -0.12 -21.90
CA THR A 50 31.01 1.10 -21.52
C THR A 50 30.57 2.22 -22.44
N THR A 51 30.10 3.32 -21.91
CA THR A 51 29.94 4.57 -22.65
C THR A 51 31.30 5.20 -22.92
N PRO A 52 31.57 5.72 -24.12
CA PRO A 52 32.79 6.51 -24.39
C PRO A 52 32.88 7.70 -23.45
N ASP A 53 34.12 8.07 -23.06
CA ASP A 53 34.36 9.17 -22.09
C ASP A 53 33.82 10.56 -22.56
N SER A 54 33.53 10.69 -23.86
CA SER A 54 32.93 11.90 -24.46
C SER A 54 31.39 11.97 -24.38
N ILE A 55 30.74 10.90 -23.93
CA ILE A 55 29.27 10.86 -23.81
C ILE A 55 28.93 10.74 -22.33
N GLU A 56 28.22 11.72 -21.79
CA GLU A 56 27.64 11.57 -20.46
C GLU A 56 26.75 10.33 -20.41
N PRO A 57 27.04 9.35 -19.52
CA PRO A 57 26.18 8.20 -19.39
C PRO A 57 24.76 8.68 -19.09
N PRO A 58 23.73 8.10 -19.73
CA PRO A 58 22.36 8.48 -19.43
C PRO A 58 22.16 8.34 -17.93
N LYS A 59 21.73 9.41 -17.26
CA LYS A 59 21.43 9.40 -15.82
C LYS A 59 20.59 8.19 -15.56
N ALA A 60 21.09 7.25 -14.76
CA ALA A 60 20.33 6.07 -14.39
C ALA A 60 18.98 6.57 -13.88
N LYS A 61 17.91 6.29 -14.61
CA LYS A 61 16.55 6.64 -14.18
C LYS A 61 16.40 6.02 -12.80
N ASN A 62 16.21 6.86 -11.82
CA ASN A 62 15.95 6.40 -10.46
C ASN A 62 14.50 5.89 -10.47
N ASN A 63 14.35 4.61 -10.86
CA ASN A 63 13.04 3.96 -11.02
C ASN A 63 12.41 3.67 -9.65
N LEU A 64 12.46 4.62 -8.73
CA LEU A 64 11.83 4.59 -7.40
C LEU A 64 10.78 5.69 -7.31
N GLY A 65 9.91 5.59 -6.32
CA GLY A 65 8.82 6.53 -6.14
C GLY A 65 7.67 6.28 -7.11
N ALA A 66 7.11 7.34 -7.68
CA ALA A 66 5.96 7.27 -8.57
C ALA A 66 6.26 6.59 -9.93
N ASP A 67 7.52 6.57 -10.33
CA ASP A 67 7.95 5.96 -11.60
C ASP A 67 8.40 4.49 -11.46
N TYR A 68 8.16 3.87 -10.31
CA TYR A 68 8.52 2.47 -10.10
C TYR A 68 7.63 1.56 -10.96
N ASP A 69 8.26 0.74 -11.80
CA ASP A 69 7.55 -0.26 -12.61
C ASP A 69 7.07 -1.42 -11.73
N THR A 70 5.76 -1.63 -11.72
CA THR A 70 5.08 -2.72 -10.98
C THR A 70 4.48 -3.79 -11.89
N GLU A 71 4.64 -3.69 -13.21
CA GLU A 71 4.04 -4.63 -14.17
C GLU A 71 4.50 -6.07 -13.94
N TRP A 72 5.80 -6.27 -13.65
CA TRP A 72 6.37 -7.57 -13.35
C TRP A 72 5.64 -8.31 -12.22
N ALA A 73 5.10 -7.58 -11.23
CA ALA A 73 4.41 -8.15 -10.07
C ALA A 73 3.01 -8.69 -10.42
N ARG A 74 2.48 -8.37 -11.60
CA ARG A 74 1.21 -8.89 -12.14
C ARG A 74 1.39 -10.08 -13.07
N ARG A 75 2.63 -10.39 -13.46
CA ARG A 75 2.93 -11.56 -14.32
C ARG A 75 2.76 -12.86 -13.54
N TYR A 76 2.48 -13.93 -14.26
CA TYR A 76 2.14 -15.25 -13.69
C TYR A 76 3.10 -15.73 -12.59
N PRO A 77 4.44 -15.72 -12.74
CA PRO A 77 5.34 -16.21 -11.67
C PRO A 77 5.24 -15.41 -10.40
N ALA A 78 5.12 -14.07 -10.48
CA ALA A 78 4.98 -13.20 -9.32
C ALA A 78 3.62 -13.37 -8.64
N ARG A 79 2.56 -13.63 -9.39
CA ARG A 79 1.22 -13.93 -8.85
C ARG A 79 1.23 -15.22 -8.03
N VAL A 80 1.88 -16.28 -8.51
CA VAL A 80 2.04 -17.53 -7.75
C VAL A 80 2.81 -17.28 -6.45
N ALA A 81 3.95 -16.56 -6.52
CA ALA A 81 4.70 -16.18 -5.33
C ALA A 81 3.85 -15.37 -4.34
N ARG A 82 3.02 -14.43 -4.83
CA ARG A 82 2.08 -13.68 -4.00
C ARG A 82 1.07 -14.58 -3.31
N VAL A 83 0.46 -15.53 -4.00
CA VAL A 83 -0.48 -16.49 -3.41
C VAL A 83 0.18 -17.26 -2.27
N LEU A 84 1.39 -17.79 -2.50
CA LEU A 84 2.12 -18.53 -1.47
C LEU A 84 2.46 -17.64 -0.26
N LEU A 85 2.89 -16.40 -0.47
CA LEU A 85 3.16 -15.44 0.59
C LEU A 85 1.89 -15.04 1.37
N LEU A 86 0.79 -14.78 0.67
CA LEU A 86 -0.48 -14.41 1.30
C LEU A 86 -1.04 -15.57 2.12
N GLN A 87 -1.06 -16.80 1.59
CA GLN A 87 -1.63 -17.95 2.28
C GLN A 87 -0.69 -18.50 3.37
N GLY A 88 0.63 -18.56 3.10
CA GLY A 88 1.60 -19.20 4.00
C GLY A 88 2.14 -18.29 5.10
N ILE A 89 2.15 -16.96 4.90
CA ILE A 89 2.73 -16.01 5.84
C ILE A 89 1.72 -14.95 6.30
N VAL A 90 1.13 -14.22 5.36
CA VAL A 90 0.31 -13.04 5.70
C VAL A 90 -0.96 -13.47 6.43
N LYS A 91 -1.70 -14.43 5.91
CA LYS A 91 -2.96 -14.90 6.50
C LYS A 91 -2.79 -15.50 7.90
N PRO A 92 -1.81 -16.40 8.18
CA PRO A 92 -1.54 -16.85 9.55
C PRO A 92 -1.12 -15.73 10.49
N MET A 93 -0.28 -14.80 10.02
CA MET A 93 0.14 -13.63 10.81
C MET A 93 -1.06 -12.75 11.17
N VAL A 94 -1.93 -12.46 10.21
CA VAL A 94 -3.16 -11.70 10.43
C VAL A 94 -4.08 -12.42 11.40
N ALA A 95 -4.28 -13.74 11.24
CA ALA A 95 -5.09 -14.53 12.16
C ALA A 95 -4.58 -14.47 13.60
N ALA A 96 -3.26 -14.58 13.79
CA ALA A 96 -2.63 -14.51 15.12
C ALA A 96 -2.71 -13.13 15.76
N LEU A 97 -2.57 -12.05 14.97
CA LEU A 97 -2.57 -10.68 15.49
C LEU A 97 -3.95 -10.05 15.61
N ALA A 98 -4.86 -10.38 14.70
CA ALA A 98 -6.11 -9.67 14.51
C ALA A 98 -7.35 -10.50 14.85
N SER A 99 -7.26 -11.83 14.88
CA SER A 99 -8.40 -12.73 15.11
C SER A 99 -9.69 -12.23 14.44
N PRO A 100 -9.71 -12.06 13.09
CA PRO A 100 -10.73 -11.30 12.41
C PRO A 100 -12.10 -12.00 12.42
N THR A 101 -13.14 -11.23 12.75
CA THR A 101 -14.54 -11.56 12.46
C THR A 101 -14.91 -10.93 11.13
N ILE A 102 -15.44 -11.70 10.19
CA ILE A 102 -15.77 -11.26 8.84
C ILE A 102 -17.28 -11.34 8.64
N ASN A 103 -17.92 -10.22 8.34
CA ASN A 103 -19.34 -10.08 8.15
C ASN A 103 -19.69 -9.62 6.72
N GLY A 104 -20.88 -9.94 6.23
CA GLY A 104 -21.44 -9.40 4.99
C GLY A 104 -20.85 -10.00 3.71
N LEU A 105 -20.19 -11.16 3.75
CA LEU A 105 -19.71 -11.83 2.53
C LEU A 105 -20.86 -12.29 1.62
N ASP A 106 -22.01 -12.63 2.19
CA ASP A 106 -23.26 -12.94 1.50
C ASP A 106 -23.72 -11.80 0.57
N ARG A 107 -23.36 -10.56 0.86
CA ARG A 107 -23.70 -9.39 0.07
C ARG A 107 -22.93 -9.31 -1.26
N LEU A 108 -21.94 -10.18 -1.46
CA LEU A 108 -21.07 -10.24 -2.64
C LEU A 108 -21.38 -11.42 -3.56
N GLU A 109 -22.33 -12.28 -3.23
CA GLU A 109 -22.61 -13.53 -3.95
C GLU A 109 -23.01 -13.32 -5.41
N ASP A 110 -23.77 -12.26 -5.70
CA ASP A 110 -24.23 -11.93 -7.06
C ASP A 110 -23.29 -10.97 -7.81
N LEU A 111 -22.08 -10.74 -7.28
CA LEU A 111 -21.16 -9.76 -7.81
C LEU A 111 -20.10 -10.42 -8.67
N ASP A 112 -20.11 -10.07 -9.97
CA ASP A 112 -19.13 -10.53 -10.96
C ASP A 112 -18.24 -9.40 -11.47
N GLY A 113 -17.05 -9.77 -11.98
CA GLY A 113 -16.14 -8.85 -12.65
C GLY A 113 -15.28 -8.01 -11.70
N PRO A 114 -14.65 -6.97 -12.23
CA PRO A 114 -13.80 -6.07 -11.48
C PRO A 114 -14.60 -5.19 -10.51
N VAL A 115 -14.03 -4.97 -9.33
CA VAL A 115 -14.67 -4.25 -8.22
C VAL A 115 -13.68 -3.30 -7.57
N ILE A 116 -14.16 -2.15 -7.11
CA ILE A 116 -13.39 -1.26 -6.23
C ILE A 116 -13.83 -1.50 -4.80
N PHE A 117 -12.94 -2.05 -3.98
CA PHE A 117 -13.13 -2.18 -2.53
C PHE A 117 -12.66 -0.90 -1.85
N ALA A 118 -13.57 -0.20 -1.18
CA ALA A 118 -13.29 1.07 -0.51
C ALA A 118 -13.41 0.91 1.01
N ALA A 119 -12.30 1.02 1.73
CA ALA A 119 -12.23 0.80 3.17
C ALA A 119 -11.76 2.06 3.94
N ASN A 120 -12.18 2.20 5.20
CA ASN A 120 -11.57 3.14 6.15
C ASN A 120 -10.12 2.72 6.51
N HIS A 121 -9.29 3.63 7.05
CA HIS A 121 -7.85 3.39 7.23
C HIS A 121 -7.31 3.85 8.58
N HIS A 122 -7.09 2.92 9.48
CA HIS A 122 -6.57 3.16 10.82
C HIS A 122 -5.13 2.68 11.02
N SER A 123 -4.73 1.60 10.34
CA SER A 123 -3.48 0.90 10.61
C SER A 123 -2.81 0.40 9.34
N HIS A 124 -1.51 0.15 9.38
CA HIS A 124 -0.83 -0.62 8.33
C HIS A 124 -1.35 -2.06 8.21
N LEU A 125 -1.99 -2.57 9.26
CA LEU A 125 -2.57 -3.91 9.25
C LEU A 125 -3.87 -3.99 8.45
N ASP A 126 -4.53 -2.86 8.13
CA ASP A 126 -5.78 -2.87 7.36
C ASP A 126 -5.59 -3.53 5.99
N THR A 127 -4.51 -3.20 5.29
CA THR A 127 -4.22 -3.75 3.97
C THR A 127 -4.11 -5.29 3.96
N PRO A 128 -3.21 -5.92 4.75
CA PRO A 128 -3.12 -7.37 4.79
C PRO A 128 -4.38 -8.03 5.37
N LEU A 129 -5.06 -7.36 6.30
CA LEU A 129 -6.31 -7.85 6.88
C LEU A 129 -7.44 -7.91 5.84
N VAL A 130 -7.68 -6.81 5.11
CA VAL A 130 -8.70 -6.76 4.04
C VAL A 130 -8.36 -7.74 2.93
N LEU A 131 -7.10 -7.76 2.45
CA LEU A 131 -6.67 -8.74 1.42
C LEU A 131 -6.89 -10.19 1.83
N SER A 132 -6.66 -10.51 3.10
CA SER A 132 -6.88 -11.88 3.61
C SER A 132 -8.35 -12.25 3.70
N SER A 133 -9.23 -11.24 3.82
CA SER A 133 -10.69 -11.39 4.02
C SER A 133 -11.49 -11.34 2.72
N ILE A 134 -10.98 -10.67 1.68
CA ILE A 134 -11.64 -10.64 0.37
C ILE A 134 -11.67 -12.05 -0.23
N PRO A 135 -12.84 -12.52 -0.71
CA PRO A 135 -12.96 -13.85 -1.33
C PRO A 135 -12.23 -13.93 -2.68
N GLU A 136 -12.04 -15.16 -3.14
CA GLU A 136 -11.68 -15.44 -4.52
C GLU A 136 -12.92 -15.26 -5.43
N PRO A 137 -12.77 -14.84 -6.69
CA PRO A 137 -11.51 -14.67 -7.43
C PRO A 137 -10.80 -13.33 -7.25
N TRP A 138 -11.44 -12.31 -6.66
CA TRP A 138 -10.90 -10.94 -6.57
C TRP A 138 -9.52 -10.86 -5.90
N ARG A 139 -9.30 -11.60 -4.80
CA ARG A 139 -8.03 -11.58 -4.05
C ARG A 139 -6.80 -11.77 -4.93
N HIS A 140 -6.89 -12.62 -5.94
CA HIS A 140 -5.77 -12.97 -6.81
C HIS A 140 -5.63 -12.08 -8.05
N HIS A 141 -6.67 -11.28 -8.34
CA HIS A 141 -6.70 -10.28 -9.38
C HIS A 141 -6.92 -8.88 -8.80
N MET A 142 -6.09 -8.52 -7.82
CA MET A 142 -6.23 -7.26 -7.11
C MET A 142 -4.95 -6.45 -7.12
N PHE A 143 -5.09 -5.14 -7.26
CA PHE A 143 -4.06 -4.16 -7.03
C PHE A 143 -4.48 -3.16 -5.95
N ILE A 144 -3.50 -2.52 -5.32
CA ILE A 144 -3.72 -1.54 -4.26
C ILE A 144 -3.04 -0.25 -4.64
N VAL A 145 -3.76 0.85 -4.50
CA VAL A 145 -3.17 2.17 -4.69
C VAL A 145 -2.42 2.58 -3.43
N ALA A 146 -1.10 2.69 -3.53
CA ALA A 146 -0.23 2.97 -2.39
C ALA A 146 0.61 4.24 -2.60
N ALA A 147 0.88 4.95 -1.51
CA ALA A 147 1.65 6.17 -1.54
C ALA A 147 3.11 5.93 -1.97
N ALA A 148 3.50 6.55 -3.08
CA ALA A 148 4.80 6.35 -3.71
C ALA A 148 5.98 6.72 -2.81
N ASP A 149 5.85 7.80 -2.04
CA ASP A 149 6.86 8.29 -1.09
C ASP A 149 7.15 7.31 0.05
N TYR A 150 6.16 6.52 0.45
CA TYR A 150 6.30 5.60 1.58
C TYR A 150 6.64 4.17 1.14
N PHE A 151 5.93 3.62 0.16
CA PHE A 151 6.07 2.22 -0.24
C PHE A 151 7.13 2.00 -1.31
N PHE A 152 7.43 3.01 -2.12
CA PHE A 152 8.35 2.90 -3.25
C PHE A 152 9.61 3.78 -3.09
N GLY A 153 9.86 4.28 -1.88
CA GLY A 153 10.99 5.17 -1.58
C GLY A 153 12.36 4.49 -1.57
N ASN A 154 12.45 3.17 -1.49
CA ASN A 154 13.72 2.45 -1.48
C ASN A 154 13.66 1.11 -2.24
N ARG A 155 14.87 0.57 -2.53
CA ARG A 155 15.03 -0.65 -3.35
C ARG A 155 14.57 -1.95 -2.71
N VAL A 156 14.24 -1.96 -1.43
CA VAL A 156 13.74 -3.15 -0.69
C VAL A 156 12.23 -3.09 -0.54
N THR A 157 11.71 -1.94 -0.07
CA THR A 157 10.26 -1.79 0.16
C THR A 157 9.47 -1.75 -1.15
N ALA A 158 10.02 -1.18 -2.23
CA ALA A 158 9.34 -1.09 -3.51
C ALA A 158 8.96 -2.48 -4.09
N PRO A 159 9.91 -3.42 -4.30
CA PRO A 159 9.55 -4.74 -4.81
C PRO A 159 8.71 -5.57 -3.82
N LEU A 160 8.94 -5.44 -2.51
CA LEU A 160 8.09 -6.13 -1.53
C LEU A 160 6.66 -5.64 -1.56
N SER A 161 6.44 -4.34 -1.65
CA SER A 161 5.09 -3.77 -1.74
C SER A 161 4.38 -4.18 -3.04
N ALA A 162 5.08 -4.12 -4.17
CA ALA A 162 4.54 -4.57 -5.44
C ALA A 162 4.20 -6.07 -5.41
N LEU A 163 5.09 -6.91 -4.84
CA LEU A 163 4.89 -8.36 -4.82
C LEU A 163 3.82 -8.79 -3.82
N VAL A 164 3.93 -8.38 -2.54
CA VAL A 164 3.10 -8.93 -1.46
C VAL A 164 1.68 -8.42 -1.51
N ILE A 165 1.52 -7.09 -1.63
CA ILE A 165 0.20 -6.45 -1.61
C ILE A 165 -0.30 -6.00 -2.97
N GLY A 166 0.46 -6.23 -4.05
CA GLY A 166 0.06 -5.78 -5.38
C GLY A 166 0.02 -4.26 -5.53
N ALA A 167 0.85 -3.54 -4.75
CA ALA A 167 0.83 -2.09 -4.73
C ALA A 167 1.24 -1.48 -6.07
N ILE A 168 0.51 -0.45 -6.49
CA ILE A 168 0.90 0.48 -7.56
C ILE A 168 1.18 1.85 -6.95
N PRO A 169 2.23 2.56 -7.43
CA PRO A 169 2.61 3.85 -6.85
C PRO A 169 1.63 4.96 -7.22
N MET A 170 1.23 5.78 -6.24
CA MET A 170 0.47 6.99 -6.46
C MET A 170 1.08 8.15 -5.68
N GLU A 171 1.19 9.33 -6.30
CA GLU A 171 1.60 10.55 -5.62
C GLU A 171 0.46 11.12 -4.76
N ARG A 172 0.72 11.40 -3.49
CA ARG A 172 -0.30 11.94 -2.56
C ARG A 172 -0.71 13.37 -2.85
N ASN A 173 0.25 14.19 -3.30
CA ASN A 173 0.08 15.65 -3.44
C ASN A 173 -0.36 16.07 -4.84
N LYS A 174 -0.11 15.23 -5.82
CA LYS A 174 -0.58 15.39 -7.19
C LYS A 174 -1.14 14.04 -7.62
N VAL A 175 -2.44 13.84 -7.42
CA VAL A 175 -3.11 12.73 -8.13
C VAL A 175 -2.97 13.07 -9.61
N GLY A 176 -1.86 12.61 -10.18
CA GLY A 176 -1.54 12.84 -11.57
C GLY A 176 -2.56 12.12 -12.43
N ARG A 177 -2.93 12.73 -13.56
CA ARG A 177 -3.79 12.08 -14.57
C ARG A 177 -3.26 10.69 -14.91
N LYS A 178 -1.92 10.53 -14.99
CA LYS A 178 -1.25 9.25 -15.25
C LYS A 178 -1.62 8.15 -14.24
N SER A 179 -1.55 8.40 -12.93
CA SER A 179 -1.88 7.37 -11.92
C SER A 179 -3.34 6.96 -11.95
N ALA A 180 -4.24 7.88 -12.34
CA ALA A 180 -5.65 7.57 -12.53
C ALA A 180 -5.87 6.78 -13.82
N ASP A 181 -5.11 7.08 -14.88
CA ASP A 181 -5.14 6.34 -16.15
C ASP A 181 -4.61 4.93 -15.98
N ASP A 182 -3.47 4.74 -15.30
CA ASP A 182 -2.89 3.43 -15.00
C ASP A 182 -3.85 2.56 -14.16
N ALA A 183 -4.56 3.15 -13.20
CA ALA A 183 -5.56 2.44 -12.39
C ALA A 183 -6.82 2.08 -13.20
N ALA A 184 -7.27 2.97 -14.09
CA ALA A 184 -8.40 2.71 -14.96
C ALA A 184 -8.09 1.59 -15.96
N GLU A 185 -6.91 1.60 -16.58
CA GLU A 185 -6.46 0.53 -17.48
C GLU A 185 -6.49 -0.84 -16.79
N LEU A 186 -6.02 -0.93 -15.54
CA LEU A 186 -6.08 -2.18 -14.79
C LEU A 186 -7.51 -2.63 -14.46
N LEU A 187 -8.43 -1.71 -14.17
CA LEU A 187 -9.84 -2.04 -13.97
C LEU A 187 -10.47 -2.54 -15.28
N ASP A 188 -10.18 -1.89 -16.40
CA ASP A 188 -10.65 -2.29 -17.73
C ASP A 188 -10.07 -3.66 -18.16
N ASP A 189 -8.86 -4.01 -17.71
CA ASP A 189 -8.21 -5.32 -17.86
C ASP A 189 -8.77 -6.40 -16.91
N GLY A 190 -9.81 -6.09 -16.13
CA GLY A 190 -10.48 -7.03 -15.23
C GLY A 190 -9.82 -7.19 -13.85
N TRP A 191 -8.88 -6.31 -13.47
CA TRP A 191 -8.33 -6.30 -12.11
C TRP A 191 -9.26 -5.54 -11.17
N SER A 192 -9.38 -6.02 -9.95
CA SER A 192 -10.07 -5.30 -8.87
C SER A 192 -9.12 -4.41 -8.10
N MET A 193 -9.64 -3.37 -7.47
CA MET A 193 -8.85 -2.39 -6.74
C MET A 193 -9.23 -2.36 -5.25
N LEU A 194 -8.24 -2.33 -4.35
CA LEU A 194 -8.45 -1.92 -2.96
C LEU A 194 -7.90 -0.50 -2.79
N ILE A 195 -8.73 0.37 -2.24
CA ILE A 195 -8.39 1.76 -1.97
C ILE A 195 -8.85 2.18 -0.57
N PHE A 196 -8.08 3.07 0.05
CA PHE A 196 -8.45 3.76 1.28
C PHE A 196 -8.72 5.23 0.92
N PRO A 197 -10.00 5.62 0.70
CA PRO A 197 -10.33 6.94 0.17
C PRO A 197 -9.93 8.10 1.09
N GLU A 198 -9.69 7.85 2.37
CA GLU A 198 -9.14 8.83 3.32
C GLU A 198 -7.78 9.40 2.88
N GLY A 199 -7.03 8.66 2.06
CA GLY A 199 -5.71 9.05 1.57
C GLY A 199 -4.60 9.05 2.63
N GLY A 200 -4.88 8.53 3.82
CA GLY A 200 -3.91 8.36 4.90
C GLY A 200 -4.53 7.77 6.15
N ARG A 201 -3.71 7.15 6.99
CA ARG A 201 -4.18 6.55 8.25
C ARG A 201 -4.65 7.60 9.23
N SER A 202 -5.70 7.29 9.96
CA SER A 202 -6.17 8.06 11.11
C SER A 202 -5.02 8.38 12.09
N ALA A 203 -5.04 9.58 12.63
CA ALA A 203 -4.06 10.02 13.63
C ALA A 203 -4.56 9.81 15.06
N ASP A 204 -5.87 9.93 15.26
CA ASP A 204 -6.56 9.97 16.55
C ASP A 204 -7.57 8.83 16.76
N GLY A 205 -7.74 7.96 15.74
CA GLY A 205 -8.69 6.85 15.77
C GLY A 205 -10.02 7.15 15.07
N TRP A 206 -10.25 8.39 14.62
CA TRP A 206 -11.42 8.76 13.83
C TRP A 206 -11.09 8.81 12.35
N GLY A 207 -12.06 8.48 11.50
CA GLY A 207 -11.92 8.54 10.05
C GLY A 207 -11.64 9.96 9.53
N GLN A 208 -11.16 10.05 8.31
CA GLN A 208 -11.00 11.30 7.57
C GLN A 208 -12.03 11.34 6.43
N PRO A 209 -12.42 12.55 5.95
CA PRO A 209 -13.31 12.67 4.81
C PRO A 209 -12.78 11.89 3.61
N PHE A 210 -13.67 11.21 2.90
CA PHE A 210 -13.32 10.43 1.72
C PHE A 210 -13.02 11.36 0.54
N ARG A 211 -11.92 11.09 -0.13
CA ARG A 211 -11.53 11.73 -1.39
C ARG A 211 -12.27 11.09 -2.56
N PRO A 212 -12.61 11.84 -3.60
CA PRO A 212 -13.44 11.35 -4.69
C PRO A 212 -12.75 10.37 -5.65
N GLY A 213 -11.50 9.96 -5.40
CA GLY A 213 -10.71 9.13 -6.31
C GLY A 213 -11.34 7.76 -6.62
N ALA A 214 -11.86 7.07 -5.59
CA ALA A 214 -12.57 5.81 -5.78
C ALA A 214 -13.84 5.98 -6.63
N ALA A 215 -14.64 6.99 -6.30
CA ALA A 215 -15.86 7.32 -7.02
C ALA A 215 -15.58 7.75 -8.48
N TYR A 216 -14.52 8.53 -8.71
CA TYR A 216 -14.08 8.93 -10.05
C TYR A 216 -13.73 7.71 -10.92
N LEU A 217 -12.95 6.76 -10.40
CA LEU A 217 -12.58 5.55 -11.13
C LEU A 217 -13.78 4.65 -11.39
N ALA A 218 -14.66 4.50 -10.41
CA ALA A 218 -15.88 3.72 -10.56
C ALA A 218 -16.81 4.28 -11.66
N LEU A 219 -17.00 5.61 -11.69
CA LEU A 219 -17.79 6.28 -12.74
C LEU A 219 -17.13 6.16 -14.12
N ARG A 220 -15.80 6.28 -14.18
CA ARG A 220 -15.05 6.22 -15.43
C ARG A 220 -15.07 4.83 -16.07
N CYS A 221 -14.90 3.78 -15.26
CA CYS A 221 -14.80 2.40 -15.73
C CYS A 221 -16.14 1.63 -15.63
N GLY A 222 -17.19 2.24 -15.08
CA GLY A 222 -18.49 1.57 -14.92
C GLY A 222 -18.50 0.43 -13.91
N VAL A 223 -17.53 0.38 -12.99
CA VAL A 223 -17.38 -0.71 -12.02
C VAL A 223 -18.05 -0.39 -10.68
N PRO A 224 -18.61 -1.39 -9.97
CA PRO A 224 -19.21 -1.17 -8.66
C PRO A 224 -18.15 -0.91 -7.59
N VAL A 225 -18.58 -0.22 -6.51
CA VAL A 225 -17.78 -0.02 -5.30
C VAL A 225 -18.38 -0.83 -4.16
N VAL A 226 -17.58 -1.67 -3.52
CA VAL A 226 -17.94 -2.37 -2.28
C VAL A 226 -17.37 -1.59 -1.11
N PRO A 227 -18.23 -0.96 -0.29
CA PRO A 227 -17.79 -0.31 0.94
C PRO A 227 -17.41 -1.36 1.98
N ILE A 228 -16.31 -1.12 2.70
CA ILE A 228 -15.82 -1.99 3.77
C ILE A 228 -15.57 -1.16 5.02
N HIS A 229 -16.07 -1.62 6.16
CA HIS A 229 -15.68 -1.09 7.45
C HIS A 229 -14.67 -2.03 8.13
N VAL A 230 -13.58 -1.45 8.66
CA VAL A 230 -12.52 -2.16 9.40
C VAL A 230 -12.43 -1.55 10.79
N GLU A 231 -12.67 -2.39 11.81
CA GLU A 231 -12.60 -2.00 13.21
C GLU A 231 -11.49 -2.76 13.95
N GLY A 232 -10.87 -2.11 14.93
CA GLY A 232 -9.95 -2.72 15.89
C GLY A 232 -8.48 -2.73 15.52
N THR A 233 -8.09 -2.54 14.25
CA THR A 233 -6.69 -2.58 13.80
C THR A 233 -5.84 -1.48 14.43
N GLY A 234 -6.43 -0.32 14.76
CA GLY A 234 -5.77 0.75 15.49
C GLY A 234 -5.31 0.34 16.90
N ARG A 235 -5.92 -0.68 17.52
CA ARG A 235 -5.49 -1.26 18.80
C ARG A 235 -4.26 -2.14 18.64
N ILE A 236 -4.13 -2.82 17.48
CA ILE A 236 -3.00 -3.71 17.18
C ILE A 236 -1.74 -2.90 16.86
N LEU A 237 -1.82 -2.00 15.90
CA LEU A 237 -0.66 -1.23 15.43
C LEU A 237 -1.04 0.23 15.15
N ARG A 238 -1.06 1.04 16.20
CA ARG A 238 -1.36 2.47 16.11
C ARG A 238 -0.26 3.22 15.37
N LYS A 239 -0.65 4.30 14.68
CA LYS A 239 0.30 5.21 14.05
C LYS A 239 1.34 5.72 15.07
N GLY A 240 2.63 5.51 14.75
CA GLY A 240 3.75 5.88 15.64
C GLY A 240 4.22 4.78 16.59
N ARG A 241 3.55 3.62 16.66
CA ARG A 241 4.06 2.42 17.35
C ARG A 241 4.69 1.45 16.35
N SER A 242 5.74 0.76 16.78
CA SER A 242 6.45 -0.26 15.99
C SER A 242 6.15 -1.70 16.43
N MET A 243 5.69 -1.89 17.68
CA MET A 243 5.36 -3.22 18.22
C MET A 243 3.86 -3.45 18.14
N PRO A 244 3.41 -4.51 17.43
CA PRO A 244 1.99 -4.88 17.39
C PRO A 244 1.56 -5.52 18.72
N THR A 245 0.32 -5.24 19.13
CA THR A 245 -0.34 -5.88 20.27
C THR A 245 -1.56 -6.63 19.74
N PRO A 246 -1.64 -7.96 19.86
CA PRO A 246 -2.79 -8.71 19.37
C PRO A 246 -4.12 -8.19 19.95
N SER A 247 -5.11 -8.02 19.07
CA SER A 247 -6.45 -7.56 19.45
C SER A 247 -7.47 -8.04 18.41
N PRO A 248 -8.68 -8.43 18.82
CA PRO A 248 -9.71 -8.82 17.86
C PRO A 248 -10.10 -7.65 16.96
N THR A 249 -10.46 -7.99 15.72
CA THR A 249 -10.88 -7.04 14.69
C THR A 249 -12.16 -7.50 14.03
N THR A 250 -12.90 -6.56 13.46
CA THR A 250 -14.07 -6.83 12.65
C THR A 250 -13.88 -6.23 11.27
N ILE A 251 -14.30 -6.98 10.25
CA ILE A 251 -14.42 -6.50 8.87
C ILE A 251 -15.85 -6.73 8.43
N THR A 252 -16.50 -5.68 7.98
CA THR A 252 -17.88 -5.76 7.50
C THR A 252 -17.95 -5.26 6.07
N PHE A 253 -18.35 -6.15 5.15
CA PHE A 253 -18.58 -5.84 3.74
C PHE A 253 -19.99 -5.28 3.57
N GLY A 254 -20.09 -4.18 2.83
CA GLY A 254 -21.36 -3.60 2.43
C GLY A 254 -21.88 -4.15 1.11
N ARG A 255 -23.08 -3.75 0.73
CA ARG A 255 -23.64 -4.05 -0.58
C ARG A 255 -22.89 -3.29 -1.67
N PRO A 256 -22.72 -3.87 -2.86
CA PRO A 256 -22.12 -3.16 -3.99
C PRO A 256 -22.92 -1.91 -4.35
N LEU A 257 -22.22 -0.80 -4.52
CA LEU A 257 -22.78 0.48 -4.95
C LEU A 257 -22.45 0.67 -6.42
N HIS A 258 -23.49 0.74 -7.24
CA HIS A 258 -23.35 1.05 -8.66
C HIS A 258 -23.43 2.56 -8.89
N PRO A 259 -22.58 3.13 -9.76
CA PRO A 259 -22.73 4.50 -10.21
C PRO A 259 -24.11 4.71 -10.87
N THR A 260 -24.74 5.87 -10.67
CA THR A 260 -25.98 6.23 -11.33
C THR A 260 -25.73 7.23 -12.47
N GLU A 261 -26.57 7.24 -13.51
CA GLU A 261 -26.35 7.98 -14.76
C GLU A 261 -26.10 9.51 -14.63
N ARG A 262 -26.48 10.13 -13.52
CA ARG A 262 -26.32 11.57 -13.28
C ARG A 262 -25.52 11.90 -12.04
N GLU A 263 -24.83 10.91 -11.49
CA GLU A 263 -24.07 11.06 -10.27
C GLU A 263 -22.65 11.54 -10.59
N ASP A 264 -22.22 12.63 -9.97
CA ASP A 264 -20.84 13.07 -10.05
C ASP A 264 -19.96 12.37 -9.00
N SER A 265 -18.65 12.47 -9.16
CA SER A 265 -17.69 11.82 -8.27
C SER A 265 -17.76 12.30 -6.81
N ARG A 266 -18.26 13.51 -6.54
CA ARG A 266 -18.45 14.02 -5.18
C ARG A 266 -19.64 13.37 -4.50
N ARG A 267 -20.77 13.32 -5.21
CA ARG A 267 -22.00 12.69 -4.71
C ARG A 267 -21.79 11.21 -4.49
N PHE A 268 -21.18 10.53 -5.46
CA PHE A 268 -20.89 9.12 -5.31
C PHE A 268 -19.88 8.87 -4.18
N GLY A 269 -18.85 9.70 -4.04
CA GLY A 269 -17.90 9.63 -2.92
C GLY A 269 -18.57 9.81 -1.56
N ALA A 270 -19.50 10.76 -1.45
CA ALA A 270 -20.27 10.96 -0.22
C ALA A 270 -21.20 9.77 0.09
N ARG A 271 -21.77 9.13 -0.93
CA ARG A 271 -22.58 7.91 -0.78
C ARG A 271 -21.73 6.73 -0.30
N ILE A 272 -20.53 6.56 -0.85
CA ILE A 272 -19.56 5.52 -0.39
C ILE A 272 -19.20 5.78 1.09
N GLU A 273 -18.88 7.02 1.46
CA GLU A 273 -18.54 7.39 2.85
C GLU A 273 -19.72 7.12 3.80
N SER A 274 -20.95 7.49 3.39
CA SER A 274 -22.17 7.24 4.16
C SER A 274 -22.42 5.74 4.39
N GLU A 275 -22.18 4.90 3.37
CA GLU A 275 -22.33 3.46 3.53
C GLU A 275 -21.27 2.86 4.46
N VAL A 276 -20.01 3.31 4.39
CA VAL A 276 -18.98 2.89 5.36
C VAL A 276 -19.34 3.34 6.77
N ALA A 277 -19.92 4.54 6.94
CA ALA A 277 -20.42 5.00 8.23
C ALA A 277 -21.59 4.15 8.75
N ALA A 278 -22.50 3.73 7.87
CA ALA A 278 -23.59 2.82 8.23
C ALA A 278 -23.09 1.43 8.64
N LEU A 279 -22.00 0.93 8.01
CA LEU A 279 -21.35 -0.32 8.43
C LEU A 279 -20.66 -0.18 9.79
N ALA A 280 -20.05 0.96 10.08
CA ALA A 280 -19.49 1.24 11.40
C ALA A 280 -20.57 1.26 12.49
N ASP A 281 -21.74 1.80 12.16
CA ASP A 281 -22.90 1.81 13.06
C ASP A 281 -23.49 0.40 13.22
N GLU A 282 -23.50 -0.42 12.18
CA GLU A 282 -23.87 -1.83 12.20
C GLU A 282 -22.96 -2.64 13.14
N ASP A 283 -21.64 -2.44 13.07
CA ASP A 283 -20.68 -3.08 13.96
C ASP A 283 -20.81 -2.64 15.42
N ALA A 284 -21.22 -1.40 15.65
CA ALA A 284 -21.42 -0.84 16.99
C ALA A 284 -22.77 -1.20 17.63
N THR A 285 -23.77 -1.53 16.83
CA THR A 285 -25.14 -1.79 17.30
C THR A 285 -25.69 -3.10 16.72
N ASP A 286 -26.48 -3.00 15.65
CA ASP A 286 -26.98 -4.12 14.86
C ASP A 286 -27.41 -3.62 13.46
N TRP A 287 -27.58 -4.56 12.53
CA TRP A 287 -27.93 -4.26 11.15
C TRP A 287 -29.24 -3.45 11.04
N TYR A 288 -30.27 -3.78 11.81
CA TYR A 288 -31.59 -3.14 11.70
C TYR A 288 -31.52 -1.67 12.15
N GLN A 289 -30.93 -1.42 13.33
CA GLN A 289 -30.78 -0.05 13.86
C GLN A 289 -29.93 0.82 12.95
N ALA A 290 -28.82 0.27 12.44
CA ALA A 290 -27.96 0.98 11.50
C ALA A 290 -28.72 1.35 10.20
N ARG A 291 -29.51 0.44 9.64
CA ARG A 291 -30.32 0.71 8.44
C ARG A 291 -31.42 1.74 8.67
N VAL A 292 -32.09 1.70 9.81
CA VAL A 292 -33.07 2.73 10.20
C VAL A 292 -32.41 4.12 10.26
N ARG A 293 -31.24 4.22 10.93
CA ARG A 293 -30.50 5.49 11.00
C ARG A 293 -29.96 5.95 9.65
N ALA A 294 -29.45 5.05 8.85
CA ALA A 294 -28.99 5.36 7.51
C ALA A 294 -30.11 5.90 6.63
N HIS A 295 -31.31 5.29 6.67
CA HIS A 295 -32.49 5.78 5.95
C HIS A 295 -32.94 7.15 6.47
N ALA A 296 -32.89 7.38 7.76
CA ALA A 296 -33.24 8.68 8.37
C ALA A 296 -32.15 9.75 8.19
N GLY A 297 -30.97 9.41 7.63
CA GLY A 297 -29.84 10.34 7.51
C GLY A 297 -29.19 10.71 8.87
N THR A 298 -29.32 9.86 9.85
CA THR A 298 -28.83 10.09 11.23
C THR A 298 -27.71 9.13 11.64
N SER A 299 -27.09 8.43 10.71
CA SER A 299 -25.91 7.58 10.99
C SER A 299 -24.78 8.41 11.60
N PRO A 300 -24.10 7.88 12.64
CA PRO A 300 -22.94 8.55 13.20
C PRO A 300 -21.84 8.76 12.16
N SER A 301 -21.20 9.95 12.19
CA SER A 301 -20.09 10.23 11.29
C SER A 301 -18.85 9.43 11.66
N LEU A 302 -18.14 8.89 10.66
CA LEU A 302 -16.81 8.29 10.83
C LEU A 302 -15.79 9.27 11.39
N GLN A 303 -16.00 10.56 11.19
CA GLN A 303 -15.10 11.63 11.63
C GLN A 303 -15.22 11.93 13.13
N GLY A 304 -16.14 11.27 13.82
CA GLY A 304 -16.41 11.47 15.25
C GLY A 304 -17.10 12.81 15.56
N PRO A 305 -17.25 13.15 16.85
CA PRO A 305 -17.95 14.34 17.26
C PRO A 305 -17.21 15.63 16.84
N GLU A 306 -17.97 16.66 16.45
CA GLU A 306 -17.43 17.95 15.99
C GLU A 306 -16.51 18.63 17.02
N LEU A 307 -16.81 18.44 18.32
CA LEU A 307 -15.99 18.98 19.42
C LEU A 307 -14.52 18.51 19.40
N GLY A 308 -14.21 17.43 18.69
CA GLY A 308 -12.83 16.94 18.49
C GLY A 308 -12.11 17.52 17.28
N ALA A 309 -12.81 18.25 16.39
CA ALA A 309 -12.25 18.68 15.10
C ALA A 309 -11.00 19.57 15.24
N TRP A 310 -10.94 20.47 16.23
CA TRP A 310 -9.77 21.31 16.51
C TRP A 310 -8.54 20.48 16.97
N ARG A 311 -8.73 19.45 17.80
CA ARG A 311 -7.67 18.53 18.22
C ARG A 311 -7.14 17.74 17.05
N ARG A 312 -8.03 17.36 16.14
CA ARG A 312 -7.69 16.65 14.90
C ARG A 312 -6.88 17.51 13.96
N THR A 313 -7.29 18.74 13.73
CA THR A 313 -6.56 19.73 12.93
C THR A 313 -5.18 19.99 13.50
N TRP A 314 -5.07 20.09 14.84
CA TRP A 314 -3.79 20.28 15.52
C TRP A 314 -2.87 19.04 15.37
N ALA A 315 -3.38 17.83 15.59
CA ALA A 315 -2.61 16.59 15.42
C ALA A 315 -2.19 16.34 13.96
N LEU A 316 -2.95 16.82 12.98
CA LEU A 316 -2.62 16.78 11.56
C LEU A 316 -1.63 17.90 11.15
N GLY A 317 -1.68 19.05 11.84
CA GLY A 317 -0.78 20.18 11.61
C GLY A 317 0.68 19.94 12.08
N ASP A 318 0.89 19.00 12.99
CA ASP A 318 2.22 18.64 13.53
C ASP A 318 3.04 17.74 12.58
N ARG A 319 2.68 17.67 11.29
CA ARG A 319 3.40 16.98 10.21
C ARG A 319 4.57 17.79 9.64
N GLY A 320 4.90 18.94 10.23
CA GLY A 320 6.15 19.68 9.93
C GLY A 320 7.37 18.83 10.30
N PRO A 321 8.54 19.04 9.64
CA PRO A 321 9.77 18.35 10.00
C PRO A 321 10.02 18.61 11.49
N LYS A 322 10.17 17.52 12.28
CA LYS A 322 10.49 17.62 13.72
C LYS A 322 11.73 18.49 13.85
N ARG A 323 11.54 19.77 14.16
CA ARG A 323 12.62 20.63 14.66
C ARG A 323 13.15 19.91 15.90
N ARG A 324 14.39 19.46 15.79
CA ARG A 324 15.18 18.92 16.90
C ARG A 324 15.12 19.98 17.99
N ARG A 325 14.27 19.76 19.01
CA ARG A 325 14.28 20.61 20.22
C ARG A 325 15.64 20.43 20.84
N THR A 326 16.55 21.36 20.57
CA THR A 326 17.70 21.59 21.43
C THR A 326 17.12 21.93 22.81
N ARG A 327 17.34 21.06 23.76
CA ARG A 327 17.08 21.31 25.18
C ARG A 327 18.02 22.44 25.60
N THR A 328 17.62 23.69 25.47
CA THR A 328 18.14 24.77 26.27
C THR A 328 17.25 24.82 27.52
N SER A 329 17.66 24.11 28.56
CA SER A 329 17.15 24.33 29.89
C SER A 329 17.81 25.63 30.39
N SER A 330 17.09 26.70 30.37
CA SER A 330 17.36 27.82 31.25
C SER A 330 16.00 28.26 31.81
N TRP A 331 15.62 27.65 32.90
CA TRP A 331 14.73 28.33 33.86
C TRP A 331 15.56 29.42 34.54
N PRO A 332 15.05 30.66 34.67
CA PRO A 332 15.72 31.64 35.47
C PRO A 332 15.68 31.12 36.92
N ASP A 333 16.87 31.08 37.56
CA ASP A 333 16.99 30.97 39.01
C ASP A 333 16.28 32.17 39.62
N LEU A 334 15.15 31.92 40.30
CA LEU A 334 14.56 32.87 41.20
C LEU A 334 15.26 32.66 42.56
N GLY A 335 16.28 33.52 42.82
CA GLY A 335 16.90 33.65 44.13
C GLY A 335 15.95 34.16 45.17
#